data_d1dd292580bd9ff239c05853e26df3e6
#
_entry.id   d1dd292580bd9ff239c05853e26df3e6
#
_cell.length_a   1.000
_cell.length_b   1.000
_cell.length_c   1.000
_cell.angle_alpha   90.00
_cell.angle_beta   90.00
_cell.angle_gamma   90.00
#
_symmetry.space_group_name_H-M   'P 1'
#
loop_
_entity.id
_entity.type
_entity.pdbx_description
1 polymer ?
#
loop_
_entity_poly.entity_id
_entity_poly.type
_entity_poly.pdbx_seq_one_letter_code
_entity_poly.pdbx_strand_id
1 'polypeptide(L)'
;SLQPDTHITFCIPRPWGDEDKSFMDIIGMSETPIVWKDVDYDYVKQRLGDKMDPQLYYALRDHIYADFSYRMTDDLGCIEFSGKYPSNLYDEINNYSIVAGVIARQQKYDIIHAHDWLTYPAGIHAKNISGKPLVVHVHATDFDRSRGNVNPTVYNIEKDGMDHADCIMCVSELTRQIVIDHYHQDPAKCIAMHNAVYPLEQDILDIVNQRKPFKEKKTKVVTFLGRLTMQKGPEYFIEAANMVLQRTRNVRFCMAGSGDMMDQMIMLAAERGIADRFHFPGFMKGDQVYECLKDSDVYVMPSVSEPFGISPLEAMQCGTPTIISKQSGCAEILHNCIKLDYWDIEAMADAIYSICHNESLFNYLAEEGIREV
;
A
#
# COMPACT_ATOMS: atom_id res chain seq x y z
N SER A 1 15.65 -12.50 -4.09
CA SER A 1 16.04 -12.56 -5.52
C SER A 1 15.23 -13.65 -6.20
N LEU A 2 14.52 -13.28 -7.28
CA LEU A 2 13.83 -14.25 -8.12
C LEU A 2 14.88 -15.20 -8.74
N GLN A 3 14.50 -16.47 -8.88
CA GLN A 3 15.35 -17.47 -9.53
C GLN A 3 15.63 -17.04 -10.97
N PRO A 4 16.81 -17.34 -11.54
CA PRO A 4 17.19 -16.92 -12.90
C PRO A 4 16.22 -17.37 -14.01
N ASP A 5 15.35 -18.33 -13.71
CA ASP A 5 14.37 -18.87 -14.65
C ASP A 5 12.97 -18.22 -14.52
N THR A 6 12.80 -17.16 -13.71
CA THR A 6 11.53 -16.49 -13.54
C THR A 6 11.49 -15.22 -14.38
N HIS A 7 10.56 -15.17 -15.33
CA HIS A 7 10.28 -13.99 -16.15
C HIS A 7 8.98 -13.34 -15.68
N ILE A 8 9.00 -12.02 -15.42
CA ILE A 8 7.84 -11.25 -14.99
C ILE A 8 7.40 -10.32 -16.10
N THR A 9 6.12 -10.38 -16.44
CA THR A 9 5.44 -9.34 -17.23
C THR A 9 4.49 -8.59 -16.32
N PHE A 10 4.76 -7.31 -16.10
CA PHE A 10 3.98 -6.45 -15.21
C PHE A 10 3.08 -5.53 -16.02
N CYS A 11 1.77 -5.64 -15.81
CA CYS A 11 0.76 -4.82 -16.48
C CYS A 11 0.38 -3.64 -15.60
N ILE A 12 0.51 -2.42 -16.13
CA ILE A 12 0.16 -1.18 -15.43
C ILE A 12 -0.87 -0.38 -16.25
N PRO A 13 -1.74 0.41 -15.61
CA PRO A 13 -2.75 1.20 -16.32
C PRO A 13 -2.13 2.12 -17.38
N ARG A 14 -1.13 2.90 -16.99
CA ARG A 14 -0.43 3.85 -17.86
C ARG A 14 1.05 3.95 -17.47
N PRO A 15 2.00 3.71 -18.38
CA PRO A 15 3.42 3.96 -18.15
C PRO A 15 3.71 5.47 -18.06
N TRP A 16 4.59 5.84 -17.13
CA TRP A 16 5.08 7.22 -16.97
C TRP A 16 6.47 7.42 -17.56
N GLY A 17 7.16 6.30 -17.89
CA GLY A 17 8.49 6.27 -18.51
C GLY A 17 9.65 6.27 -17.51
N ASP A 18 9.36 6.20 -16.21
CA ASP A 18 10.33 6.13 -15.11
C ASP A 18 10.30 4.76 -14.39
N GLU A 19 9.56 3.78 -14.93
CA GLU A 19 9.48 2.44 -14.34
C GLU A 19 10.80 1.67 -14.49
N ASP A 20 11.20 0.99 -13.43
CA ASP A 20 12.35 0.09 -13.45
C ASP A 20 12.04 -1.19 -14.24
N LYS A 21 12.75 -1.36 -15.36
CA LYS A 21 12.63 -2.52 -16.25
C LYS A 21 13.80 -3.49 -16.12
N SER A 22 14.62 -3.36 -15.08
CA SER A 22 15.85 -4.15 -14.93
C SER A 22 15.58 -5.65 -14.69
N PHE A 23 14.40 -6.00 -14.17
CA PHE A 23 14.04 -7.37 -13.79
C PHE A 23 12.64 -7.82 -14.25
N MET A 24 11.94 -7.00 -15.04
CA MET A 24 10.59 -7.31 -15.54
C MET A 24 10.31 -6.59 -16.86
N ASP A 25 9.44 -7.17 -17.67
CA ASP A 25 8.80 -6.48 -18.79
C ASP A 25 7.56 -5.73 -18.31
N ILE A 26 7.35 -4.52 -18.83
CA ILE A 26 6.20 -3.69 -18.50
C ILE A 26 5.32 -3.54 -19.72
N ILE A 27 4.02 -3.84 -19.55
CA ILE A 27 2.98 -3.59 -20.54
C ILE A 27 2.05 -2.49 -20.02
N GLY A 28 1.97 -1.39 -20.77
CA GLY A 28 0.98 -0.34 -20.55
C GLY A 28 -0.38 -0.75 -21.10
N MET A 29 -1.41 -0.78 -20.24
CA MET A 29 -2.77 -1.04 -20.68
C MET A 29 -3.27 0.03 -21.65
N SER A 30 -2.90 1.31 -21.40
CA SER A 30 -3.19 2.44 -22.30
C SER A 30 -2.47 2.40 -23.64
N GLU A 31 -1.48 1.51 -23.79
CA GLU A 31 -0.69 1.35 -25.03
C GLU A 31 -1.05 0.05 -25.75
N THR A 32 -2.01 -0.73 -25.23
CA THR A 32 -2.41 -2.03 -25.77
C THR A 32 -3.67 -1.85 -26.65
N PRO A 33 -3.55 -1.99 -27.98
CA PRO A 33 -4.71 -1.90 -28.86
C PRO A 33 -5.70 -3.04 -28.62
N ILE A 34 -6.98 -2.71 -28.56
CA ILE A 34 -8.05 -3.68 -28.43
C ILE A 34 -8.42 -4.25 -29.80
N VAL A 35 -8.24 -5.55 -29.95
CA VAL A 35 -8.74 -6.28 -31.12
C VAL A 35 -10.12 -6.83 -30.77
N TRP A 36 -11.16 -6.08 -31.03
CA TRP A 36 -12.54 -6.38 -30.59
C TRP A 36 -13.05 -7.77 -30.97
N LYS A 37 -12.60 -8.34 -32.10
CA LYS A 37 -12.92 -9.75 -32.46
C LYS A 37 -12.44 -10.78 -31.42
N ASP A 38 -11.48 -10.40 -30.58
CA ASP A 38 -10.89 -11.26 -29.54
C ASP A 38 -11.50 -11.00 -28.15
N VAL A 39 -12.43 -10.05 -28.05
CA VAL A 39 -13.14 -9.72 -26.80
C VAL A 39 -14.42 -10.56 -26.70
N ASP A 40 -14.63 -11.19 -25.56
CA ASP A 40 -15.85 -11.96 -25.29
C ASP A 40 -17.04 -11.01 -25.04
N TYR A 41 -18.08 -11.14 -25.85
CA TYR A 41 -19.26 -10.29 -25.73
C TYR A 41 -19.99 -10.45 -24.40
N ASP A 42 -20.18 -11.67 -23.95
CA ASP A 42 -20.94 -11.92 -22.71
C ASP A 42 -20.19 -11.38 -21.50
N TYR A 43 -18.85 -11.47 -21.50
CA TYR A 43 -18.01 -10.85 -20.49
C TYR A 43 -18.13 -9.32 -20.48
N VAL A 44 -18.04 -8.69 -21.65
CA VAL A 44 -18.15 -7.23 -21.79
C VAL A 44 -19.53 -6.74 -21.37
N LYS A 45 -20.59 -7.45 -21.78
CA LYS A 45 -21.98 -7.15 -21.40
C LYS A 45 -22.18 -7.22 -19.88
N GLN A 46 -21.64 -8.24 -19.23
CA GLN A 46 -21.71 -8.39 -17.77
C GLN A 46 -21.08 -7.21 -17.03
N ARG A 47 -19.98 -6.67 -17.57
CA ARG A 47 -19.21 -5.58 -16.94
C ARG A 47 -19.73 -4.18 -17.29
N LEU A 48 -20.17 -3.96 -18.49
CA LEU A 48 -20.64 -2.66 -18.99
C LEU A 48 -22.16 -2.50 -18.96
N GLY A 49 -22.91 -3.59 -18.66
CA GLY A 49 -24.36 -3.58 -18.58
C GLY A 49 -25.04 -3.21 -19.90
N ASP A 50 -26.18 -2.49 -19.81
CA ASP A 50 -26.99 -2.08 -20.96
C ASP A 50 -26.34 -1.01 -21.85
N LYS A 51 -25.12 -0.58 -21.54
CA LYS A 51 -24.35 0.34 -22.39
C LYS A 51 -23.89 -0.34 -23.70
N MET A 52 -23.97 -1.66 -23.76
CA MET A 52 -23.59 -2.43 -24.94
C MET A 52 -24.78 -3.14 -25.58
N ASP A 53 -25.14 -2.70 -26.79
CA ASP A 53 -26.14 -3.37 -27.62
C ASP A 53 -25.55 -4.65 -28.28
N PRO A 54 -26.19 -5.82 -28.15
CA PRO A 54 -25.76 -7.05 -28.82
C PRO A 54 -25.63 -6.93 -30.34
N GLN A 55 -26.55 -6.23 -30.98
CA GLN A 55 -26.52 -6.05 -32.44
C GLN A 55 -25.33 -5.18 -32.85
N LEU A 56 -25.00 -4.17 -32.06
CA LEU A 56 -23.85 -3.31 -32.27
C LEU A 56 -22.57 -4.13 -32.08
N TYR A 57 -22.47 -4.99 -31.07
CA TYR A 57 -21.30 -5.83 -30.87
C TYR A 57 -21.04 -6.79 -32.04
N TYR A 58 -22.07 -7.50 -32.53
CA TYR A 58 -21.92 -8.42 -33.64
C TYR A 58 -21.67 -7.70 -34.97
N ALA A 59 -22.25 -6.52 -35.19
CA ALA A 59 -21.95 -5.66 -36.32
C ALA A 59 -20.53 -5.11 -36.29
N LEU A 60 -20.03 -4.77 -35.12
CA LEU A 60 -18.63 -4.31 -34.89
C LEU A 60 -17.63 -5.43 -35.10
N ARG A 61 -17.97 -6.67 -34.69
CA ARG A 61 -17.13 -7.85 -34.91
C ARG A 61 -16.90 -8.15 -36.39
N ASP A 62 -17.88 -7.90 -37.22
CA ASP A 62 -17.83 -8.29 -38.63
C ASP A 62 -17.50 -7.11 -39.60
N HIS A 63 -17.84 -5.86 -39.30
CA HIS A 63 -17.64 -4.78 -40.28
C HIS A 63 -17.42 -3.33 -39.79
N ILE A 64 -17.55 -2.99 -38.49
CA ILE A 64 -17.52 -1.57 -38.08
C ILE A 64 -16.67 -1.34 -36.83
N TYR A 65 -15.37 -1.41 -36.98
CA TYR A 65 -14.42 -0.98 -35.94
C TYR A 65 -14.47 0.53 -35.63
N ALA A 66 -15.10 1.33 -36.48
CA ALA A 66 -14.94 2.79 -36.44
C ALA A 66 -15.77 3.48 -35.34
N ASP A 67 -17.03 3.10 -35.13
CA ASP A 67 -17.94 3.93 -34.31
C ASP A 67 -17.93 3.60 -32.81
N PHE A 68 -17.70 2.34 -32.45
CA PHE A 68 -17.64 1.92 -31.04
C PHE A 68 -16.24 2.10 -30.46
N SER A 69 -15.21 1.80 -31.26
CA SER A 69 -13.80 2.10 -30.88
C SER A 69 -13.62 3.61 -30.66
N TYR A 70 -14.28 4.44 -31.47
CA TYR A 70 -14.25 5.92 -31.33
C TYR A 70 -14.85 6.45 -30.01
N ARG A 71 -15.70 5.65 -29.32
CA ARG A 71 -16.30 6.08 -28.03
C ARG A 71 -15.53 5.58 -26.80
N MET A 72 -14.79 4.49 -26.92
CA MET A 72 -14.07 3.86 -25.82
C MET A 72 -12.55 3.84 -26.00
N THR A 73 -12.08 4.01 -27.24
CA THR A 73 -10.66 3.95 -27.58
C THR A 73 -10.22 5.22 -28.31
N ASP A 74 -8.93 5.51 -28.25
CA ASP A 74 -8.29 6.54 -29.07
C ASP A 74 -8.16 6.11 -30.55
N ASP A 75 -7.53 6.97 -31.38
CA ASP A 75 -7.29 6.72 -32.80
C ASP A 75 -6.43 5.49 -33.09
N LEU A 76 -5.69 4.98 -32.09
CA LEU A 76 -4.86 3.77 -32.17
C LEU A 76 -5.60 2.52 -31.69
N GLY A 77 -6.86 2.64 -31.25
CA GLY A 77 -7.67 1.56 -30.70
C GLY A 77 -7.34 1.23 -29.23
N CYS A 78 -6.70 2.13 -28.51
CA CYS A 78 -6.33 1.97 -27.11
C CYS A 78 -7.32 2.67 -26.18
N ILE A 79 -7.55 2.10 -24.98
CA ILE A 79 -8.33 2.75 -23.93
C ILE A 79 -7.43 3.69 -23.11
N GLU A 80 -7.89 4.90 -22.85
CA GLU A 80 -7.21 5.83 -21.97
C GLU A 80 -7.40 5.43 -20.49
N PHE A 81 -6.33 5.54 -19.72
CA PHE A 81 -6.33 5.38 -18.28
C PHE A 81 -5.73 6.60 -17.58
N SER A 82 -6.32 7.02 -16.47
CA SER A 82 -5.82 8.15 -15.69
C SER A 82 -4.51 7.82 -14.96
N GLY A 83 -4.28 6.55 -14.62
CA GLY A 83 -3.19 6.10 -13.75
C GLY A 83 -3.30 6.64 -12.31
N LYS A 84 -4.49 7.10 -11.90
CA LYS A 84 -4.80 7.68 -10.59
C LYS A 84 -6.10 7.08 -10.05
N TYR A 85 -6.64 7.65 -8.97
CA TYR A 85 -7.96 7.30 -8.43
C TYR A 85 -9.01 8.35 -8.90
N PRO A 86 -9.56 8.22 -10.11
CA PRO A 86 -10.54 9.16 -10.63
C PRO A 86 -11.94 8.88 -10.07
N SER A 87 -12.87 9.80 -10.30
CA SER A 87 -14.28 9.63 -9.90
C SER A 87 -15.00 8.46 -10.61
N ASN A 88 -14.50 8.04 -11.79
CA ASN A 88 -14.98 6.90 -12.56
C ASN A 88 -14.13 5.63 -12.36
N LEU A 89 -13.57 5.42 -11.17
CA LEU A 89 -12.63 4.33 -10.87
C LEU A 89 -13.18 2.93 -11.25
N TYR A 90 -14.47 2.68 -11.05
CA TYR A 90 -15.07 1.39 -11.40
C TYR A 90 -15.11 1.15 -12.92
N ASP A 91 -15.29 2.21 -13.72
CA ASP A 91 -15.20 2.11 -15.18
C ASP A 91 -13.75 1.79 -15.60
N GLU A 92 -12.74 2.41 -14.96
CA GLU A 92 -11.33 2.08 -15.23
C GLU A 92 -10.98 0.63 -14.86
N ILE A 93 -11.49 0.11 -13.74
CA ILE A 93 -11.31 -1.30 -13.34
C ILE A 93 -11.91 -2.24 -14.42
N ASN A 94 -13.09 -1.94 -14.91
CA ASN A 94 -13.72 -2.72 -15.97
C ASN A 94 -12.92 -2.65 -17.28
N ASN A 95 -12.49 -1.47 -17.68
CA ASN A 95 -11.66 -1.27 -18.86
C ASN A 95 -10.31 -1.99 -18.73
N TYR A 96 -9.66 -1.90 -17.57
CA TYR A 96 -8.44 -2.64 -17.27
C TYR A 96 -8.62 -4.15 -17.43
N SER A 97 -9.74 -4.67 -16.97
CA SER A 97 -10.10 -6.08 -17.10
C SER A 97 -10.31 -6.50 -18.57
N ILE A 98 -10.90 -5.65 -19.42
CA ILE A 98 -11.06 -5.91 -20.86
C ILE A 98 -9.68 -6.01 -21.54
N VAL A 99 -8.80 -5.04 -21.31
CA VAL A 99 -7.45 -5.05 -21.89
C VAL A 99 -6.64 -6.23 -21.39
N ALA A 100 -6.76 -6.60 -20.12
CA ALA A 100 -6.11 -7.78 -19.55
C ALA A 100 -6.51 -9.08 -20.30
N GLY A 101 -7.76 -9.20 -20.72
CA GLY A 101 -8.23 -10.31 -21.55
C GLY A 101 -7.56 -10.36 -22.93
N VAL A 102 -7.29 -9.20 -23.54
CA VAL A 102 -6.54 -9.12 -24.81
C VAL A 102 -5.09 -9.58 -24.60
N ILE A 103 -4.42 -9.07 -23.57
CA ILE A 103 -3.06 -9.46 -23.23
C ILE A 103 -2.97 -10.96 -22.93
N ALA A 104 -3.94 -11.50 -22.18
CA ALA A 104 -3.99 -12.90 -21.81
C ALA A 104 -4.04 -13.86 -23.02
N ARG A 105 -4.58 -13.43 -24.16
CA ARG A 105 -4.57 -14.18 -25.41
C ARG A 105 -3.27 -14.06 -26.20
N GLN A 106 -2.59 -12.94 -26.06
CA GLN A 106 -1.38 -12.63 -26.84
C GLN A 106 -0.09 -13.09 -26.18
N GLN A 107 -0.07 -13.13 -24.85
CA GLN A 107 1.14 -13.47 -24.08
C GLN A 107 1.16 -14.95 -23.66
N LYS A 108 2.35 -15.48 -23.48
CA LYS A 108 2.58 -16.80 -22.87
C LYS A 108 3.03 -16.61 -21.43
N TYR A 109 2.34 -17.23 -20.51
CA TYR A 109 2.64 -17.21 -19.09
C TYR A 109 2.16 -18.48 -18.40
N ASP A 110 2.65 -18.76 -17.21
CA ASP A 110 2.31 -19.95 -16.44
C ASP A 110 1.37 -19.64 -15.27
N ILE A 111 1.47 -18.42 -14.72
CA ILE A 111 0.72 -17.96 -13.55
C ILE A 111 0.22 -16.53 -13.79
N ILE A 112 -0.95 -16.23 -13.27
CA ILE A 112 -1.52 -14.89 -13.17
C ILE A 112 -1.41 -14.45 -11.72
N HIS A 113 -0.88 -13.24 -11.50
CA HIS A 113 -0.74 -12.64 -10.17
C HIS A 113 -1.41 -11.28 -10.14
N ALA A 114 -2.52 -11.16 -9.41
CA ALA A 114 -3.31 -9.94 -9.28
C ALA A 114 -3.11 -9.29 -7.91
N HIS A 115 -2.79 -8.00 -7.90
CA HIS A 115 -2.48 -7.23 -6.69
C HIS A 115 -3.63 -6.30 -6.31
N ASP A 116 -4.26 -6.55 -5.16
CA ASP A 116 -5.40 -5.82 -4.62
C ASP A 116 -6.66 -5.81 -5.52
N TRP A 117 -7.75 -5.39 -4.95
CA TRP A 117 -9.09 -5.44 -5.51
C TRP A 117 -9.25 -4.75 -6.88
N LEU A 118 -8.43 -3.73 -7.16
CA LEU A 118 -8.45 -3.03 -8.45
C LEU A 118 -8.08 -3.93 -9.63
N THR A 119 -7.27 -4.98 -9.39
CA THR A 119 -6.76 -5.87 -10.44
C THR A 119 -7.44 -7.24 -10.44
N TYR A 120 -8.23 -7.58 -9.43
CA TYR A 120 -8.87 -8.90 -9.34
C TYR A 120 -9.80 -9.21 -10.52
N PRO A 121 -10.66 -8.27 -11.01
CA PRO A 121 -11.45 -8.51 -12.20
C PRO A 121 -10.61 -8.85 -13.44
N ALA A 122 -9.46 -8.21 -13.60
CA ALA A 122 -8.51 -8.49 -14.68
C ALA A 122 -7.89 -9.89 -14.54
N GLY A 123 -7.50 -10.27 -13.32
CA GLY A 123 -6.98 -11.60 -13.01
C GLY A 123 -7.98 -12.71 -13.31
N ILE A 124 -9.24 -12.52 -12.90
CA ILE A 124 -10.34 -13.47 -13.19
C ILE A 124 -10.56 -13.61 -14.70
N HIS A 125 -10.58 -12.50 -15.42
CA HIS A 125 -10.77 -12.52 -16.88
C HIS A 125 -9.62 -13.25 -17.59
N ALA A 126 -8.37 -12.94 -17.21
CA ALA A 126 -7.20 -13.63 -17.75
C ALA A 126 -7.21 -15.13 -17.45
N LYS A 127 -7.64 -15.55 -16.23
CA LYS A 127 -7.82 -16.96 -15.86
C LYS A 127 -8.87 -17.64 -16.75
N ASN A 128 -10.03 -17.01 -16.95
CA ASN A 128 -11.10 -17.57 -17.75
C ASN A 128 -10.70 -17.79 -19.22
N ILE A 129 -9.85 -16.90 -19.76
CA ILE A 129 -9.35 -17.01 -21.13
C ILE A 129 -8.27 -18.09 -21.27
N SER A 130 -7.33 -18.15 -20.33
CA SER A 130 -6.12 -18.95 -20.47
C SER A 130 -6.18 -20.30 -19.76
N GLY A 131 -7.05 -20.45 -18.77
CA GLY A 131 -7.08 -21.60 -17.86
C GLY A 131 -5.88 -21.68 -16.91
N LYS A 132 -5.04 -20.63 -16.85
CA LYS A 132 -3.87 -20.58 -15.97
C LYS A 132 -4.26 -20.26 -14.53
N PRO A 133 -3.52 -20.76 -13.53
CA PRO A 133 -3.81 -20.47 -12.12
C PRO A 133 -3.71 -18.98 -11.80
N LEU A 134 -4.64 -18.53 -10.95
CA LEU A 134 -4.72 -17.17 -10.45
C LEU A 134 -4.27 -17.10 -8.99
N VAL A 135 -3.25 -16.30 -8.73
CA VAL A 135 -2.88 -15.85 -7.39
C VAL A 135 -3.42 -14.44 -7.19
N VAL A 136 -4.13 -14.21 -6.10
CA VAL A 136 -4.48 -12.85 -5.66
C VAL A 136 -3.61 -12.47 -4.46
N HIS A 137 -3.07 -11.26 -4.49
CA HIS A 137 -2.24 -10.72 -3.42
C HIS A 137 -2.98 -9.62 -2.69
N VAL A 138 -3.24 -9.83 -1.42
CA VAL A 138 -4.00 -8.93 -0.56
C VAL A 138 -3.01 -8.05 0.20
N HIS A 139 -2.83 -6.81 -0.25
CA HIS A 139 -2.01 -5.82 0.44
C HIS A 139 -2.78 -5.08 1.53
N ALA A 140 -4.08 -4.93 1.36
CA ALA A 140 -5.02 -4.41 2.35
C ALA A 140 -6.44 -4.79 1.95
N THR A 141 -7.33 -4.94 2.93
CA THR A 141 -8.76 -5.12 2.70
C THR A 141 -9.53 -3.83 2.94
N ASP A 142 -10.80 -3.80 2.53
CA ASP A 142 -11.66 -2.68 2.86
C ASP A 142 -11.97 -2.60 4.37
N PHE A 143 -11.87 -3.70 5.11
CA PHE A 143 -11.94 -3.70 6.58
C PHE A 143 -10.83 -2.84 7.21
N ASP A 144 -9.60 -2.92 6.66
CA ASP A 144 -8.48 -2.10 7.12
C ASP A 144 -8.70 -0.63 6.84
N ARG A 145 -9.19 -0.30 5.62
CA ARG A 145 -9.35 1.08 5.14
C ARG A 145 -10.50 1.80 5.82
N SER A 146 -11.57 1.08 6.20
CA SER A 146 -12.84 1.62 6.69
C SER A 146 -13.06 1.45 8.19
N ARG A 147 -12.09 0.90 8.94
CA ARG A 147 -12.29 0.48 10.35
C ARG A 147 -13.51 -0.45 10.52
N GLY A 148 -13.73 -1.33 9.57
CA GLY A 148 -14.83 -2.29 9.59
C GLY A 148 -16.15 -1.81 9.01
N ASN A 149 -16.28 -0.54 8.59
CA ASN A 149 -17.45 -0.03 7.88
C ASN A 149 -17.27 -0.17 6.36
N VAL A 150 -17.26 -1.41 5.90
CA VAL A 150 -16.87 -1.76 4.53
C VAL A 150 -17.83 -1.22 3.48
N ASN A 151 -17.27 -0.78 2.34
CA ASN A 151 -18.02 -0.46 1.13
C ASN A 151 -18.50 -1.77 0.48
N PRO A 152 -19.82 -2.00 0.32
CA PRO A 152 -20.32 -3.26 -0.22
C PRO A 152 -19.81 -3.59 -1.64
N THR A 153 -19.58 -2.57 -2.47
CA THR A 153 -19.07 -2.76 -3.83
C THR A 153 -17.62 -3.25 -3.81
N VAL A 154 -16.78 -2.62 -2.98
CA VAL A 154 -15.37 -3.02 -2.83
C VAL A 154 -15.29 -4.43 -2.23
N TYR A 155 -16.05 -4.69 -1.16
CA TYR A 155 -16.14 -6.01 -0.54
C TYR A 155 -16.49 -7.11 -1.55
N ASN A 156 -17.50 -6.85 -2.40
CA ASN A 156 -17.91 -7.83 -3.40
C ASN A 156 -16.82 -8.09 -4.45
N ILE A 157 -16.08 -7.08 -4.88
CA ILE A 157 -14.95 -7.23 -5.81
C ILE A 157 -13.81 -8.01 -5.14
N GLU A 158 -13.47 -7.66 -3.89
CA GLU A 158 -12.46 -8.37 -3.10
C GLU A 158 -12.83 -9.85 -2.95
N LYS A 159 -14.08 -10.10 -2.54
CA LYS A 159 -14.59 -11.47 -2.35
C LYS A 159 -14.61 -12.27 -3.67
N ASP A 160 -15.09 -11.68 -4.75
CA ASP A 160 -15.13 -12.33 -6.08
C ASP A 160 -13.71 -12.72 -6.53
N GLY A 161 -12.73 -11.82 -6.36
CA GLY A 161 -11.33 -12.13 -6.63
C GLY A 161 -10.79 -13.30 -5.82
N MET A 162 -11.05 -13.28 -4.52
CA MET A 162 -10.63 -14.35 -3.61
C MET A 162 -11.33 -15.67 -3.89
N ASP A 163 -12.63 -15.67 -4.22
CA ASP A 163 -13.39 -16.87 -4.54
C ASP A 163 -12.83 -17.57 -5.80
N HIS A 164 -12.42 -16.80 -6.82
CA HIS A 164 -11.86 -17.32 -8.08
C HIS A 164 -10.38 -17.67 -8.00
N ALA A 165 -9.66 -17.22 -6.96
CA ALA A 165 -8.23 -17.49 -6.80
C ALA A 165 -7.95 -18.98 -6.49
N ASP A 166 -6.86 -19.48 -7.05
CA ASP A 166 -6.28 -20.78 -6.69
C ASP A 166 -5.40 -20.67 -5.44
N CYS A 167 -4.81 -19.49 -5.22
CA CYS A 167 -4.04 -19.16 -4.03
C CYS A 167 -4.28 -17.69 -3.64
N ILE A 168 -4.40 -17.43 -2.34
CA ILE A 168 -4.55 -16.08 -1.78
C ILE A 168 -3.29 -15.81 -0.94
N MET A 169 -2.47 -14.87 -1.40
CA MET A 169 -1.30 -14.39 -0.67
C MET A 169 -1.71 -13.17 0.16
N CYS A 170 -1.46 -13.22 1.45
CA CYS A 170 -1.73 -12.12 2.39
C CYS A 170 -0.41 -11.60 2.93
N VAL A 171 -0.28 -10.29 3.08
CA VAL A 171 0.98 -9.65 3.53
C VAL A 171 1.32 -9.91 5.01
N SER A 172 0.42 -10.56 5.75
CA SER A 172 0.62 -10.92 7.16
C SER A 172 -0.39 -11.99 7.61
N GLU A 173 -0.16 -12.61 8.76
CA GLU A 173 -1.16 -13.48 9.41
C GLU A 173 -2.40 -12.68 9.85
N LEU A 174 -2.22 -11.42 10.27
CA LEU A 174 -3.32 -10.50 10.56
C LEU A 174 -4.24 -10.36 9.34
N THR A 175 -3.69 -10.06 8.16
CA THR A 175 -4.47 -9.96 6.92
C THR A 175 -5.06 -11.30 6.51
N ARG A 176 -4.29 -12.40 6.68
CA ARG A 176 -4.78 -13.76 6.39
C ARG A 176 -5.99 -14.09 7.26
N GLN A 177 -5.97 -13.75 8.54
CA GLN A 177 -7.11 -14.01 9.45
C GLN A 177 -8.34 -13.19 9.04
N ILE A 178 -8.17 -11.91 8.64
CA ILE A 178 -9.27 -11.09 8.10
C ILE A 178 -9.89 -11.75 6.87
N VAL A 179 -9.06 -12.26 5.95
CA VAL A 179 -9.52 -12.95 4.74
C VAL A 179 -10.32 -14.22 5.06
N ILE A 180 -9.89 -15.00 6.02
CA ILE A 180 -10.60 -16.21 6.45
C ILE A 180 -11.92 -15.85 7.14
N ASP A 181 -11.90 -14.94 8.11
CA ASP A 181 -13.04 -14.67 8.98
C ASP A 181 -14.12 -13.83 8.28
N HIS A 182 -13.72 -12.82 7.52
CA HIS A 182 -14.67 -11.86 6.95
C HIS A 182 -15.03 -12.13 5.48
N TYR A 183 -14.10 -12.71 4.71
CA TYR A 183 -14.39 -13.11 3.31
C TYR A 183 -14.73 -14.59 3.18
N HIS A 184 -14.68 -15.36 4.29
CA HIS A 184 -15.02 -16.78 4.38
C HIS A 184 -14.23 -17.66 3.42
N GLN A 185 -12.92 -17.38 3.31
CA GLN A 185 -12.04 -18.11 2.42
C GLN A 185 -11.50 -19.37 3.10
N ASP A 186 -11.25 -20.42 2.29
CA ASP A 186 -10.64 -21.66 2.75
C ASP A 186 -9.22 -21.38 3.29
N PRO A 187 -8.93 -21.67 4.57
CA PRO A 187 -7.60 -21.49 5.13
C PRO A 187 -6.47 -22.20 4.36
N ALA A 188 -6.81 -23.31 3.65
CA ALA A 188 -5.83 -24.08 2.89
C ALA A 188 -5.30 -23.34 1.65
N LYS A 189 -6.07 -22.41 1.09
CA LYS A 189 -5.61 -21.59 -0.04
C LYS A 189 -5.05 -20.23 0.35
N CYS A 190 -5.09 -19.88 1.66
CA CYS A 190 -4.60 -18.59 2.18
C CYS A 190 -3.20 -18.76 2.77
N ILE A 191 -2.24 -18.00 2.27
CA ILE A 191 -0.84 -18.04 2.70
C ILE A 191 -0.42 -16.64 3.17
N ALA A 192 0.15 -16.53 4.37
CA ALA A 192 0.81 -15.30 4.79
C ALA A 192 2.23 -15.24 4.20
N MET A 193 2.54 -14.12 3.55
CA MET A 193 3.86 -13.83 3.00
C MET A 193 4.21 -12.38 3.32
N HIS A 194 5.07 -12.21 4.32
CA HIS A 194 5.44 -10.89 4.81
C HIS A 194 6.21 -10.09 3.75
N ASN A 195 5.94 -8.78 3.72
CA ASN A 195 6.75 -7.85 2.95
C ASN A 195 8.14 -7.72 3.57
N ALA A 196 9.07 -7.20 2.78
CA ALA A 196 10.45 -6.93 3.20
C ALA A 196 10.88 -5.56 2.69
N VAL A 197 12.01 -5.09 3.19
CA VAL A 197 12.74 -3.93 2.65
C VAL A 197 14.00 -4.39 1.92
N TYR A 198 14.43 -3.61 0.94
CA TYR A 198 15.72 -3.83 0.31
C TYR A 198 16.85 -3.32 1.21
N PRO A 199 18.06 -3.92 1.14
CA PRO A 199 19.26 -3.32 1.72
C PRO A 199 19.42 -1.88 1.20
N LEU A 200 19.82 -0.98 2.08
CA LEU A 200 20.02 0.42 1.70
C LEU A 200 21.13 0.54 0.64
N GLU A 201 20.88 1.31 -0.41
CA GLU A 201 21.88 1.68 -1.40
C GLU A 201 22.96 2.59 -0.79
N GLN A 202 24.12 2.71 -1.44
CA GLN A 202 25.29 3.40 -0.85
C GLN A 202 25.02 4.89 -0.57
N ASP A 203 24.30 5.57 -1.44
CA ASP A 203 23.89 6.97 -1.27
C ASP A 203 22.98 7.18 -0.03
N ILE A 204 22.04 6.25 0.18
CA ILE A 204 21.18 6.25 1.38
C ILE A 204 21.99 5.90 2.64
N LEU A 205 22.93 4.94 2.56
CA LEU A 205 23.84 4.62 3.66
C LEU A 205 24.68 5.85 4.04
N ASP A 206 25.12 6.64 3.06
CA ASP A 206 25.87 7.88 3.31
C ASP A 206 25.01 8.94 4.04
N ILE A 207 23.71 8.99 3.73
CA ILE A 207 22.75 9.83 4.48
C ILE A 207 22.61 9.31 5.92
N VAL A 208 22.32 8.03 6.10
CA VAL A 208 22.06 7.41 7.41
C VAL A 208 23.28 7.51 8.32
N ASN A 209 24.50 7.35 7.80
CA ASN A 209 25.76 7.45 8.55
C ASN A 209 26.05 8.87 9.09
N GLN A 210 25.34 9.91 8.62
CA GLN A 210 25.42 11.27 9.16
C GLN A 210 24.57 11.49 10.41
N ARG A 211 23.93 10.43 10.93
CA ARG A 211 23.12 10.50 12.16
C ARG A 211 23.95 11.03 13.34
N LYS A 212 23.43 12.03 14.03
CA LYS A 212 24.08 12.59 15.23
C LYS A 212 23.93 11.66 16.43
N PRO A 213 24.99 11.48 17.23
CA PRO A 213 24.93 10.73 18.47
C PRO A 213 23.84 11.24 19.42
N PHE A 214 23.28 10.33 20.23
CA PHE A 214 22.19 10.66 21.16
C PHE A 214 22.50 11.86 22.07
N LYS A 215 23.71 11.93 22.60
CA LYS A 215 24.15 13.00 23.54
C LYS A 215 24.28 14.38 22.91
N GLU A 216 24.54 14.45 21.62
CA GLU A 216 24.72 15.72 20.91
C GLU A 216 23.41 16.43 20.62
N LYS A 217 22.30 15.70 20.63
CA LYS A 217 20.96 16.24 20.36
C LYS A 217 20.34 16.83 21.63
N LYS A 218 20.31 18.16 21.71
CA LYS A 218 19.64 18.89 22.81
C LYS A 218 18.12 18.76 22.78
N THR A 219 17.54 18.62 21.60
CA THR A 219 16.11 18.43 21.39
C THR A 219 15.90 17.12 20.64
N LYS A 220 15.05 16.26 21.15
CA LYS A 220 14.70 14.98 20.53
C LYS A 220 13.58 15.16 19.52
N VAL A 221 13.58 14.35 18.47
CA VAL A 221 12.56 14.36 17.41
C VAL A 221 11.81 13.04 17.42
N VAL A 222 10.51 13.11 17.51
CA VAL A 222 9.59 11.95 17.43
C VAL A 222 8.77 12.08 16.15
N THR A 223 8.81 11.05 15.32
CA THR A 223 8.24 11.11 13.98
C THR A 223 7.12 10.10 13.78
N PHE A 224 6.03 10.57 13.22
CA PHE A 224 5.00 9.80 12.50
C PHE A 224 5.26 9.99 11.01
N LEU A 225 5.26 8.89 10.25
CA LEU A 225 5.40 8.91 8.79
C LEU A 225 4.34 8.02 8.15
N GLY A 226 3.46 8.59 7.34
CA GLY A 226 2.43 7.84 6.64
C GLY A 226 1.28 8.69 6.14
N ARG A 227 0.29 8.04 5.52
CA ARG A 227 -0.95 8.73 5.14
C ARG A 227 -1.69 9.21 6.39
N LEU A 228 -2.19 10.44 6.36
CA LEU A 228 -2.99 10.99 7.44
C LEU A 228 -4.46 10.60 7.23
N THR A 229 -4.78 9.38 7.60
CA THR A 229 -6.11 8.76 7.48
C THR A 229 -6.49 8.08 8.79
N MET A 230 -7.77 7.80 8.99
CA MET A 230 -8.27 7.08 10.18
C MET A 230 -7.56 5.74 10.41
N GLN A 231 -7.19 5.04 9.34
CA GLN A 231 -6.47 3.76 9.41
C GLN A 231 -5.14 3.88 10.14
N LYS A 232 -4.42 4.99 9.92
CA LYS A 232 -3.07 5.22 10.46
C LYS A 232 -3.05 5.82 11.86
N GLY A 233 -4.20 6.26 12.39
CA GLY A 233 -4.37 6.74 13.77
C GLY A 233 -3.53 7.97 14.13
N PRO A 234 -3.42 9.02 13.29
CA PRO A 234 -2.59 10.18 13.60
C PRO A 234 -3.06 10.95 14.84
N GLU A 235 -4.34 10.84 15.19
CA GLU A 235 -4.91 11.43 16.41
C GLU A 235 -4.28 10.87 17.69
N TYR A 236 -4.00 9.56 17.74
CA TYR A 236 -3.36 8.92 18.90
C TYR A 236 -1.92 9.41 19.09
N PHE A 237 -1.22 9.68 17.99
CA PHE A 237 0.11 10.29 18.06
C PHE A 237 0.10 11.68 18.67
N ILE A 238 -0.88 12.54 18.32
CA ILE A 238 -1.00 13.89 18.89
C ILE A 238 -1.35 13.82 20.38
N GLU A 239 -2.25 12.93 20.79
CA GLU A 239 -2.60 12.78 22.19
C GLU A 239 -1.42 12.28 23.03
N ALA A 240 -0.66 11.30 22.52
CA ALA A 240 0.57 10.85 23.17
C ALA A 240 1.61 11.99 23.25
N ALA A 241 1.77 12.77 22.18
CA ALA A 241 2.66 13.94 22.18
C ALA A 241 2.26 14.97 23.23
N ASN A 242 0.96 15.24 23.40
CA ASN A 242 0.47 16.13 24.44
C ASN A 242 0.87 15.65 25.83
N MET A 243 0.74 14.35 26.12
CA MET A 243 1.17 13.78 27.41
C MET A 243 2.69 13.86 27.61
N VAL A 244 3.50 13.60 26.57
CA VAL A 244 4.96 13.76 26.63
C VAL A 244 5.34 15.21 26.94
N LEU A 245 4.71 16.18 26.30
CA LEU A 245 5.01 17.61 26.45
C LEU A 245 4.60 18.19 27.80
N GLN A 246 3.73 17.52 28.55
CA GLN A 246 3.47 17.84 29.96
C GLN A 246 4.67 17.48 30.88
N ARG A 247 5.51 16.51 30.48
CA ARG A 247 6.65 16.02 31.26
C ARG A 247 7.98 16.68 30.83
N THR A 248 8.12 17.04 29.55
CA THR A 248 9.35 17.60 28.98
C THR A 248 9.08 18.53 27.82
N ARG A 249 9.87 19.60 27.70
CA ARG A 249 9.82 20.52 26.55
C ARG A 249 10.97 20.30 25.56
N ASN A 250 11.85 19.33 25.81
CA ASN A 250 13.01 19.04 24.97
C ASN A 250 12.70 18.03 23.84
N VAL A 251 11.44 17.93 23.46
CA VAL A 251 10.96 17.06 22.38
C VAL A 251 10.20 17.88 21.35
N ARG A 252 10.38 17.58 20.09
CA ARG A 252 9.60 18.05 18.95
C ARG A 252 8.98 16.86 18.23
N PHE A 253 7.88 17.10 17.55
CA PHE A 253 7.14 16.08 16.82
C PHE A 253 7.11 16.43 15.34
N CYS A 254 7.35 15.44 14.49
CA CYS A 254 7.21 15.52 13.05
C CYS A 254 6.06 14.60 12.61
N MET A 255 5.07 15.17 11.93
CA MET A 255 3.99 14.40 11.32
C MET A 255 4.10 14.53 9.80
N ALA A 256 4.86 13.59 9.21
CA ALA A 256 5.15 13.57 7.78
C ALA A 256 4.13 12.72 7.03
N GLY A 257 3.58 13.29 5.96
CA GLY A 257 2.60 12.65 5.10
C GLY A 257 1.51 13.60 4.63
N SER A 258 0.53 13.05 3.94
CA SER A 258 -0.66 13.76 3.50
C SER A 258 -1.89 12.85 3.64
N GLY A 259 -3.08 13.43 3.63
CA GLY A 259 -4.34 12.70 3.75
C GLY A 259 -5.48 13.61 4.16
N ASP A 260 -6.66 13.04 4.22
CA ASP A 260 -7.92 13.73 4.53
C ASP A 260 -8.00 14.26 5.97
N MET A 261 -7.15 13.75 6.87
CA MET A 261 -7.09 14.21 8.26
C MET A 261 -6.06 15.32 8.52
N MET A 262 -5.31 15.83 7.51
CA MET A 262 -4.23 16.81 7.74
C MET A 262 -4.72 18.04 8.51
N ASP A 263 -5.77 18.70 8.02
CA ASP A 263 -6.30 19.92 8.64
C ASP A 263 -6.82 19.65 10.06
N GLN A 264 -7.46 18.51 10.26
CA GLN A 264 -7.94 18.08 11.57
C GLN A 264 -6.78 17.88 12.55
N MET A 265 -5.67 17.31 12.10
CA MET A 265 -4.48 17.09 12.95
C MET A 265 -3.81 18.41 13.35
N ILE A 266 -3.71 19.36 12.42
CA ILE A 266 -3.19 20.70 12.71
C ILE A 266 -4.08 21.40 13.76
N MET A 267 -5.40 21.31 13.58
CA MET A 267 -6.36 21.88 14.54
C MET A 267 -6.27 21.23 15.91
N LEU A 268 -6.19 19.89 15.97
CA LEU A 268 -6.07 19.15 17.23
C LEU A 268 -4.78 19.53 17.98
N ALA A 269 -3.65 19.66 17.30
CA ALA A 269 -2.40 20.13 17.92
C ALA A 269 -2.53 21.55 18.49
N ALA A 270 -3.25 22.44 17.80
CA ALA A 270 -3.53 23.80 18.27
C ALA A 270 -4.47 23.81 19.48
N GLU A 271 -5.55 23.01 19.47
CA GLU A 271 -6.46 22.83 20.59
C GLU A 271 -5.79 22.31 21.86
N ARG A 272 -4.81 21.41 21.71
CA ARG A 272 -3.98 20.92 22.82
C ARG A 272 -2.88 21.91 23.24
N GLY A 273 -2.72 23.05 22.55
CA GLY A 273 -1.73 24.07 22.86
C GLY A 273 -0.27 23.62 22.62
N ILE A 274 -0.06 22.70 21.69
CA ILE A 274 1.25 22.10 21.38
C ILE A 274 1.69 22.28 19.92
N ALA A 275 0.98 23.06 19.13
CA ALA A 275 1.29 23.28 17.71
C ALA A 275 2.70 23.83 17.47
N ASP A 276 3.26 24.64 18.43
CA ASP A 276 4.63 25.15 18.37
C ASP A 276 5.71 24.05 18.48
N ARG A 277 5.33 22.84 18.84
CA ARG A 277 6.19 21.65 18.96
C ARG A 277 6.04 20.68 17.80
N PHE A 278 5.09 20.92 16.91
CA PHE A 278 4.84 20.09 15.73
C PHE A 278 5.45 20.71 14.47
N HIS A 279 5.92 19.83 13.59
CA HIS A 279 6.29 20.11 12.22
C HIS A 279 5.45 19.21 11.29
N PHE A 280 4.80 19.81 10.30
CA PHE A 280 3.97 19.13 9.30
C PHE A 280 4.59 19.37 7.91
N PRO A 281 5.59 18.59 7.50
CA PRO A 281 6.32 18.82 6.24
C PRO A 281 5.50 18.46 4.99
N GLY A 282 4.36 17.77 5.15
CA GLY A 282 3.59 17.22 4.04
C GLY A 282 4.15 15.88 3.55
N PHE A 283 3.82 15.53 2.31
CA PHE A 283 4.25 14.28 1.69
C PHE A 283 5.75 14.28 1.38
N MET A 284 6.43 13.21 1.75
CA MET A 284 7.85 12.98 1.50
C MET A 284 8.05 11.77 0.60
N LYS A 285 9.10 11.77 -0.22
CA LYS A 285 9.49 10.65 -1.09
C LYS A 285 11.00 10.56 -1.26
N GLY A 286 11.47 9.34 -1.60
CA GLY A 286 12.90 9.08 -1.84
C GLY A 286 13.75 9.45 -0.63
N ASP A 287 14.88 10.11 -0.86
CA ASP A 287 15.88 10.48 0.13
C ASP A 287 15.32 11.28 1.31
N GLN A 288 14.27 12.09 1.07
CA GLN A 288 13.61 12.87 2.13
C GLN A 288 13.07 12.00 3.28
N VAL A 289 12.60 10.78 2.95
CA VAL A 289 12.12 9.82 3.94
C VAL A 289 13.27 9.38 4.84
N TYR A 290 14.39 9.00 4.25
CA TYR A 290 15.57 8.54 4.99
C TYR A 290 16.23 9.66 5.80
N GLU A 291 16.29 10.88 5.25
CA GLU A 291 16.74 12.05 6.01
C GLU A 291 15.87 12.34 7.24
N CYS A 292 14.55 12.26 7.07
CA CYS A 292 13.59 12.44 8.17
C CYS A 292 13.76 11.34 9.23
N LEU A 293 13.85 10.09 8.83
CA LEU A 293 14.00 8.95 9.73
C LEU A 293 15.36 8.98 10.45
N LYS A 294 16.46 9.27 9.74
CA LYS A 294 17.79 9.44 10.31
C LYS A 294 17.82 10.53 11.40
N ASP A 295 17.12 11.64 11.17
CA ASP A 295 17.10 12.75 12.12
C ASP A 295 16.12 12.52 13.29
N SER A 296 15.30 11.48 13.21
CA SER A 296 14.35 11.11 14.26
C SER A 296 15.01 10.33 15.39
N ASP A 297 14.59 10.56 16.63
CA ASP A 297 15.02 9.81 17.80
C ASP A 297 14.04 8.67 18.15
N VAL A 298 12.81 8.82 17.71
CA VAL A 298 11.76 7.78 17.84
C VAL A 298 10.85 7.84 16.61
N TYR A 299 10.56 6.70 16.04
CA TYR A 299 9.50 6.52 15.05
C TYR A 299 8.27 5.90 15.71
N VAL A 300 7.08 6.41 15.41
CA VAL A 300 5.82 5.90 16.00
C VAL A 300 4.81 5.61 14.90
N MET A 301 4.29 4.38 14.90
CA MET A 301 3.21 3.94 14.00
C MET A 301 1.99 3.49 14.83
N PRO A 302 1.06 4.38 15.17
CA PRO A 302 -0.11 4.08 16.00
C PRO A 302 -1.30 3.62 15.16
N SER A 303 -1.06 2.81 14.13
CA SER A 303 -2.09 2.39 13.20
C SER A 303 -3.19 1.57 13.86
N VAL A 304 -4.44 1.88 13.53
CA VAL A 304 -5.64 1.15 14.00
C VAL A 304 -5.73 -0.22 13.34
N SER A 305 -5.38 -0.28 12.07
CA SER A 305 -5.22 -1.51 11.30
C SER A 305 -4.13 -1.30 10.26
N GLU A 306 -3.06 -2.07 10.37
CA GLU A 306 -1.94 -2.01 9.43
C GLU A 306 -1.69 -3.40 8.85
N PRO A 307 -2.06 -3.65 7.60
CA PRO A 307 -1.89 -4.98 7.00
C PRO A 307 -0.48 -5.53 7.11
N PHE A 308 0.53 -4.67 6.93
CA PHE A 308 1.93 -5.03 7.20
C PHE A 308 2.67 -3.88 7.89
N GLY A 309 2.97 -2.78 7.18
CA GLY A 309 3.75 -1.65 7.66
C GLY A 309 5.23 -1.75 7.28
N ILE A 310 5.61 -1.15 6.14
CA ILE A 310 7.02 -1.11 5.67
C ILE A 310 7.81 -0.03 6.42
N SER A 311 7.21 1.12 6.71
CA SER A 311 7.89 2.25 7.31
C SER A 311 8.56 2.00 8.68
N PRO A 312 8.09 1.08 9.56
CA PRO A 312 8.87 0.66 10.71
C PRO A 312 10.21 0.00 10.36
N LEU A 313 10.23 -0.82 9.30
CA LEU A 313 11.46 -1.47 8.83
C LEU A 313 12.45 -0.43 8.28
N GLU A 314 11.96 0.52 7.47
CA GLU A 314 12.77 1.66 6.98
C GLU A 314 13.34 2.49 8.13
N ALA A 315 12.54 2.74 9.18
CA ALA A 315 13.01 3.44 10.39
C ALA A 315 14.11 2.65 11.12
N MET A 316 13.94 1.33 11.24
CA MET A 316 14.95 0.46 11.87
C MET A 316 16.24 0.39 11.04
N GLN A 317 16.17 0.34 9.71
CA GLN A 317 17.35 0.46 8.83
C GLN A 317 18.12 1.76 9.05
N CYS A 318 17.42 2.84 9.37
CA CYS A 318 18.02 4.14 9.73
C CYS A 318 18.56 4.18 11.18
N GLY A 319 18.47 3.12 11.94
CA GLY A 319 18.84 3.09 13.37
C GLY A 319 17.89 3.92 14.23
N THR A 320 16.64 4.09 13.85
CA THR A 320 15.65 4.85 14.61
C THR A 320 14.78 3.90 15.44
N PRO A 321 14.85 4.00 16.79
CA PRO A 321 13.99 3.24 17.69
C PRO A 321 12.53 3.37 17.32
N THR A 322 11.82 2.26 17.29
CA THR A 322 10.49 2.17 16.70
C THR A 322 9.46 1.73 17.73
N ILE A 323 8.32 2.42 17.75
CA ILE A 323 7.12 2.09 18.50
C ILE A 323 6.02 1.78 17.49
N ILE A 324 5.41 0.60 17.56
CA ILE A 324 4.38 0.16 16.63
C ILE A 324 3.12 -0.31 17.33
N SER A 325 2.01 -0.21 16.64
CA SER A 325 0.76 -0.83 17.04
C SER A 325 0.86 -2.35 16.94
N LYS A 326 0.31 -3.07 17.92
CA LYS A 326 0.12 -4.52 17.87
C LYS A 326 -0.84 -4.93 16.75
N GLN A 327 -1.70 -4.00 16.31
CA GLN A 327 -2.65 -4.18 15.22
C GLN A 327 -1.99 -3.93 13.85
N SER A 328 -0.75 -4.42 13.68
CA SER A 328 0.03 -4.34 12.45
C SER A 328 0.71 -5.66 12.11
N GLY A 329 0.75 -6.00 10.82
CA GLY A 329 1.38 -7.23 10.36
C GLY A 329 2.88 -7.29 10.64
N CYS A 330 3.60 -6.16 10.60
CA CYS A 330 5.01 -6.13 10.95
C CYS A 330 5.26 -6.46 12.44
N ALA A 331 4.26 -6.30 13.32
CA ALA A 331 4.38 -6.70 14.71
C ALA A 331 4.53 -8.24 14.90
N GLU A 332 4.19 -9.03 13.88
CA GLU A 332 4.35 -10.47 13.89
C GLU A 332 5.84 -10.88 13.84
N ILE A 333 6.64 -10.10 13.12
CA ILE A 333 8.03 -10.45 12.78
C ILE A 333 9.08 -9.58 13.48
N LEU A 334 8.77 -8.33 13.82
CA LEU A 334 9.72 -7.43 14.48
C LEU A 334 9.78 -7.74 15.99
N HIS A 335 10.98 -7.81 16.56
CA HIS A 335 11.23 -8.11 17.97
C HIS A 335 11.92 -6.95 18.70
N ASN A 336 12.76 -6.19 18.02
CA ASN A 336 13.54 -5.09 18.59
C ASN A 336 12.84 -3.73 18.43
N CYS A 337 11.54 -3.70 18.72
CA CYS A 337 10.69 -2.53 18.76
C CYS A 337 9.73 -2.60 19.96
N ILE A 338 9.13 -1.46 20.33
CA ILE A 338 8.10 -1.45 21.39
C ILE A 338 6.73 -1.64 20.72
N LYS A 339 5.97 -2.66 21.16
CA LYS A 339 4.65 -2.98 20.63
C LYS A 339 3.57 -2.61 21.63
N LEU A 340 2.65 -1.74 21.24
CA LEU A 340 1.58 -1.20 22.08
C LEU A 340 0.23 -1.34 21.39
N ASP A 341 -0.84 -1.34 22.15
CA ASP A 341 -2.17 -1.15 21.56
C ASP A 341 -2.34 0.31 21.15
N TYR A 342 -2.85 0.59 19.93
CA TYR A 342 -2.90 1.95 19.38
C TYR A 342 -3.73 2.92 20.25
N TRP A 343 -4.69 2.40 21.04
CA TRP A 343 -5.53 3.19 21.96
C TRP A 343 -4.88 3.44 23.32
N ASP A 344 -3.77 2.77 23.64
CA ASP A 344 -3.06 2.97 24.90
C ASP A 344 -2.09 4.16 24.79
N ILE A 345 -2.70 5.36 24.84
CA ILE A 345 -1.99 6.63 24.69
C ILE A 345 -0.96 6.84 25.80
N GLU A 346 -1.29 6.40 27.02
CA GLU A 346 -0.40 6.53 28.18
C GLU A 346 0.86 5.69 28.01
N ALA A 347 0.73 4.41 27.65
CA ALA A 347 1.87 3.56 27.37
C ALA A 347 2.69 4.06 26.19
N MET A 348 2.05 4.65 25.16
CA MET A 348 2.74 5.26 24.03
C MET A 348 3.56 6.48 24.47
N ALA A 349 2.99 7.35 25.29
CA ALA A 349 3.69 8.51 25.83
C ALA A 349 4.85 8.10 26.74
N ASP A 350 4.68 7.07 27.57
CA ASP A 350 5.73 6.52 28.43
C ASP A 350 6.88 5.92 27.61
N ALA A 351 6.58 5.19 26.56
CA ALA A 351 7.58 4.62 25.66
C ALA A 351 8.38 5.72 24.94
N ILE A 352 7.71 6.73 24.39
CA ILE A 352 8.36 7.89 23.75
C ILE A 352 9.26 8.59 24.75
N TYR A 353 8.74 8.90 25.95
CA TYR A 353 9.51 9.58 26.99
C TYR A 353 10.75 8.78 27.39
N SER A 354 10.59 7.46 27.59
CA SER A 354 11.67 6.57 28.01
C SER A 354 12.80 6.50 26.97
N ILE A 355 12.47 6.34 25.68
CA ILE A 355 13.48 6.32 24.62
C ILE A 355 14.19 7.67 24.50
N CYS A 356 13.45 8.78 24.60
CA CYS A 356 14.02 10.13 24.51
C CYS A 356 14.97 10.49 25.69
N HIS A 357 14.86 9.82 26.85
CA HIS A 357 15.61 10.17 28.05
C HIS A 357 16.56 9.06 28.54
N ASN A 358 16.55 7.87 27.93
CA ASN A 358 17.42 6.75 28.29
C ASN A 358 18.31 6.37 27.10
N GLU A 359 19.58 6.80 27.13
CA GLU A 359 20.55 6.51 26.08
C GLU A 359 20.79 5.02 25.86
N SER A 360 20.83 4.23 26.94
CA SER A 360 21.07 2.78 26.82
C SER A 360 19.91 2.09 26.11
N LEU A 361 18.67 2.47 26.40
CA LEU A 361 17.48 1.95 25.71
C LEU A 361 17.49 2.38 24.25
N PHE A 362 17.79 3.66 23.97
CA PHE A 362 17.89 4.17 22.62
C PHE A 362 18.91 3.39 21.80
N ASN A 363 20.15 3.27 22.31
CA ASN A 363 21.22 2.57 21.59
C ASN A 363 20.90 1.09 21.37
N TYR A 364 20.34 0.42 22.38
CA TYR A 364 19.92 -0.97 22.22
C TYR A 364 18.90 -1.16 21.10
N LEU A 365 17.82 -0.37 21.11
CA LEU A 365 16.77 -0.48 20.07
C LEU A 365 17.29 -0.07 18.68
N ALA A 366 18.18 0.91 18.60
CA ALA A 366 18.78 1.36 17.35
C ALA A 366 19.70 0.27 16.75
N GLU A 367 20.62 -0.28 17.55
CA GLU A 367 21.59 -1.29 17.09
C GLU A 367 20.95 -2.61 16.76
N GLU A 368 20.09 -3.12 17.65
CA GLU A 368 19.40 -4.39 17.42
C GLU A 368 18.34 -4.27 16.32
N GLY A 369 17.72 -3.09 16.16
CA GLY A 369 16.80 -2.81 15.05
C GLY A 369 17.49 -2.91 13.69
N ILE A 370 18.67 -2.30 13.51
CA ILE A 370 19.44 -2.43 12.27
C ILE A 370 19.83 -3.88 11.98
N ARG A 371 20.15 -4.67 13.01
CA ARG A 371 20.55 -6.07 12.81
C ARG A 371 19.40 -6.99 12.45
N GLU A 372 18.18 -6.60 12.82
CA GLU A 372 16.98 -7.40 12.61
C GLU A 372 16.45 -7.28 11.18
N VAL A 373 16.56 -6.11 10.58
CA VAL A 373 16.04 -5.79 9.24
C VAL A 373 17.15 -5.64 8.21
#